data_53616ce4f9066165d8a33d5edf4eb9d5
#
_entry.id   53616ce4f9066165d8a33d5edf4eb9d5
#
_cell.length_a   1.000
_cell.length_b   1.000
_cell.length_c   1.000
_cell.angle_alpha   90.00
_cell.angle_beta   90.00
_cell.angle_gamma   90.00
#
_symmetry.space_group_name_H-M   'P 1'
#
loop_
_entity.id
_entity.type
_entity.pdbx_description
1 polymer ?
#
loop_
_entity_poly.entity_id
_entity_poly.type
_entity_poly.pdbx_seq_one_letter_code
_entity_poly.pdbx_strand_id
1 'polypeptide(L)'
;MAARDSQTAQRLALLGAIVSVSLARPAIAGAGGLDTPQRAQLSAEQVFALADDARDRGNVTVAEAAYRALAGERDIHIRAEARFRLGMMYESLGRDADAAMLFRGILDEQPGAQRVRLEFARVLEALGDEAGARRALREAQAGGLPPDVARLVDRYSAALRSRKPLGASLELAIAPDSNINRSTRSTTLGTVIGEFTLDENARRTSGIGLSARGQAYARHDIGHRWSLLGQVGTAADLYRHRAFNDVRLSIAVGPEVRMGSDRLATEIGMSWRWFGGDRYSTTRTAGLNFFHPLNRQAQLRLTASASAIDNARIRLQDGQGYTASLTYERALSNRAGLAFSIAADRQNLRDPGYSTSGGQITVLGYSEIGAATLIGTASYGRLEADARQFLFLRRRADSLYRVSAGATFRQLTIGEFAPLVRVIAERNHSTVALFDYRRLRVEMGIVRAF
;
A
#
# COMPACT_ATOMS: atom_id res chain seq x y z
N MET A 1 -46.22 -0.91 24.18
CA MET A 1 -45.30 -0.09 24.97
C MET A 1 -44.34 0.53 23.99
N ALA A 2 -44.72 1.72 23.58
CA ALA A 2 -44.11 2.52 22.52
C ALA A 2 -43.04 3.46 23.09
N ALA A 3 -42.25 4.04 22.20
CA ALA A 3 -41.35 5.16 22.39
C ALA A 3 -39.90 4.78 22.80
N ARG A 4 -39.07 4.62 21.76
CA ARG A 4 -37.66 5.10 21.74
C ARG A 4 -37.03 4.82 20.36
N ASP A 5 -37.50 5.52 19.31
CA ASP A 5 -36.84 5.56 18.00
C ASP A 5 -37.23 6.87 17.27
N SER A 6 -36.68 7.98 17.73
CA SER A 6 -36.85 9.26 17.02
C SER A 6 -35.67 10.25 17.20
N GLN A 7 -34.43 9.80 17.38
CA GLN A 7 -33.29 10.72 17.50
C GLN A 7 -32.13 10.45 16.52
N THR A 8 -32.25 9.50 15.57
CA THR A 8 -31.19 9.18 14.61
C THR A 8 -31.41 9.74 13.20
N ALA A 9 -32.53 10.40 12.95
CA ALA A 9 -32.89 10.93 11.61
C ALA A 9 -32.69 12.45 11.42
N GLN A 10 -32.08 13.16 12.36
CA GLN A 10 -31.93 14.63 12.30
C GLN A 10 -30.47 15.13 12.21
N ARG A 11 -29.47 14.28 11.87
CA ARG A 11 -28.06 14.71 11.76
C ARG A 11 -27.47 14.66 10.34
N LEU A 12 -28.28 14.62 9.29
CA LEU A 12 -27.81 14.56 7.89
C LEU A 12 -28.34 15.69 6.99
N ALA A 13 -28.66 16.83 7.56
CA ALA A 13 -29.13 18.00 6.80
C ALA A 13 -28.56 19.29 7.37
N LEU A 14 -27.22 19.48 7.33
CA LEU A 14 -26.57 20.78 7.61
C LEU A 14 -25.14 20.78 7.07
N LEU A 15 -25.00 20.76 5.75
CA LEU A 15 -23.75 21.06 5.04
C LEU A 15 -24.08 21.98 3.85
N GLY A 16 -24.31 23.22 4.17
CA GLY A 16 -24.56 24.29 3.21
C GLY A 16 -24.60 25.65 3.92
N ALA A 17 -23.70 25.85 4.89
CA ALA A 17 -23.57 27.16 5.53
C ALA A 17 -22.59 28.04 4.75
N ILE A 18 -23.11 28.84 3.83
CA ILE A 18 -22.44 30.03 3.33
C ILE A 18 -22.20 30.93 4.53
N VAL A 19 -20.95 31.11 4.96
CA VAL A 19 -20.59 32.05 6.03
C VAL A 19 -20.82 33.48 5.53
N SER A 20 -21.97 34.04 5.83
CA SER A 20 -22.29 35.45 5.64
C SER A 20 -21.93 36.20 6.93
N VAL A 21 -20.76 36.83 6.97
CA VAL A 21 -20.40 37.72 8.08
C VAL A 21 -21.11 39.06 7.88
N SER A 22 -22.19 39.31 8.64
CA SER A 22 -22.87 40.60 8.68
C SER A 22 -22.22 41.49 9.76
N LEU A 23 -21.44 42.50 9.32
CA LEU A 23 -21.01 43.59 10.18
C LEU A 23 -22.12 44.64 10.25
N ALA A 24 -22.84 44.69 11.38
CA ALA A 24 -23.80 45.75 11.65
C ALA A 24 -23.07 47.06 12.00
N ARG A 25 -23.25 48.08 11.21
CA ARG A 25 -22.94 49.50 11.55
C ARG A 25 -24.17 50.14 12.19
N PRO A 26 -24.04 51.02 13.22
CA PRO A 26 -25.19 51.71 13.77
C PRO A 26 -25.72 52.74 12.74
N ALA A 27 -27.00 52.68 12.46
CA ALA A 27 -27.69 53.56 11.55
C ALA A 27 -27.92 54.93 12.21
N ILE A 28 -27.47 56.01 11.52
CA ILE A 28 -27.98 57.34 11.70
C ILE A 28 -29.16 57.49 10.74
N ALA A 29 -30.31 57.86 11.27
CA ALA A 29 -31.58 57.95 10.54
C ALA A 29 -31.53 59.04 9.45
N GLY A 30 -31.75 58.60 8.19
CA GLY A 30 -32.06 59.45 7.03
C GLY A 30 -32.94 58.65 6.09
N ALA A 31 -34.15 59.11 5.85
CA ALA A 31 -35.16 58.47 5.03
C ALA A 31 -34.76 58.29 3.57
N GLY A 32 -35.03 57.13 3.01
CA GLY A 32 -35.09 56.92 1.56
C GLY A 32 -34.37 55.69 1.06
N GLY A 33 -35.12 54.68 0.62
CA GLY A 33 -34.65 53.55 -0.20
C GLY A 33 -34.31 52.31 0.58
N LEU A 34 -35.03 51.25 0.31
CA LEU A 34 -34.70 49.90 0.77
C LEU A 34 -33.46 49.41 -0.01
N ASP A 35 -32.27 49.78 0.45
CA ASP A 35 -31.03 49.21 -0.04
C ASP A 35 -30.92 47.80 0.57
N THR A 36 -31.04 46.78 -0.28
CA THR A 36 -30.57 45.44 -0.01
C THR A 36 -29.12 45.49 0.44
N PRO A 37 -28.72 44.88 1.57
CA PRO A 37 -27.35 44.92 2.02
C PRO A 37 -26.45 44.33 0.93
N GLN A 38 -25.62 45.18 0.28
CA GLN A 38 -24.59 44.77 -0.66
C GLN A 38 -23.63 43.83 0.10
N ARG A 39 -23.72 42.55 -0.16
CA ARG A 39 -22.72 41.57 0.35
C ARG A 39 -21.40 42.01 -0.21
N ALA A 40 -20.52 42.55 0.60
CA ALA A 40 -19.12 42.83 0.23
C ALA A 40 -18.48 41.47 -0.13
N GLN A 41 -18.28 41.23 -1.41
CA GLN A 41 -17.49 40.10 -1.88
C GLN A 41 -16.02 40.42 -1.60
N LEU A 42 -15.42 39.74 -0.64
CA LEU A 42 -13.99 39.87 -0.39
C LEU A 42 -13.21 39.26 -1.57
N SER A 43 -12.15 39.93 -1.99
CA SER A 43 -11.21 39.36 -2.98
C SER A 43 -10.47 38.15 -2.36
N ALA A 44 -9.94 37.27 -3.20
CA ALA A 44 -9.12 36.15 -2.73
C ALA A 44 -7.94 36.62 -1.84
N GLU A 45 -7.31 37.73 -2.18
CA GLU A 45 -6.23 38.32 -1.37
C GLU A 45 -6.69 38.76 0.00
N GLN A 46 -7.88 39.39 0.10
CA GLN A 46 -8.45 39.77 1.39
C GLN A 46 -8.81 38.59 2.25
N VAL A 47 -9.31 37.49 1.65
CA VAL A 47 -9.61 36.24 2.37
C VAL A 47 -8.31 35.55 2.81
N PHE A 48 -7.25 35.56 1.99
CA PHE A 48 -5.92 35.09 2.43
C PHE A 48 -5.39 35.91 3.61
N ALA A 49 -5.46 37.23 3.55
CA ALA A 49 -5.01 38.08 4.64
C ALA A 49 -5.79 37.83 5.94
N LEU A 50 -7.11 37.63 5.85
CA LEU A 50 -7.95 37.26 6.99
C LEU A 50 -7.55 35.87 7.56
N ALA A 51 -7.31 34.91 6.70
CA ALA A 51 -6.92 33.55 7.09
C ALA A 51 -5.54 33.54 7.77
N ASP A 52 -4.56 34.25 7.21
CA ASP A 52 -3.21 34.37 7.77
C ASP A 52 -3.23 35.07 9.13
N ASP A 53 -3.93 36.20 9.26
CA ASP A 53 -4.11 36.91 10.53
C ASP A 53 -4.78 36.04 11.61
N ALA A 54 -5.83 35.30 11.23
CA ALA A 54 -6.51 34.38 12.13
C ALA A 54 -5.57 33.24 12.57
N ARG A 55 -4.78 32.66 11.65
CA ARG A 55 -3.76 31.65 11.96
C ARG A 55 -2.73 32.18 12.94
N ASP A 56 -2.19 33.35 12.66
CA ASP A 56 -1.09 33.95 13.45
C ASP A 56 -1.56 34.33 14.86
N ARG A 57 -2.84 34.63 15.05
CA ARG A 57 -3.49 34.82 16.37
C ARG A 57 -3.92 33.51 17.03
N GLY A 58 -3.68 32.37 16.42
CA GLY A 58 -4.08 31.07 16.94
C GLY A 58 -5.58 30.75 16.79
N ASN A 59 -6.33 31.55 16.02
CA ASN A 59 -7.75 31.28 15.77
C ASN A 59 -7.89 30.28 14.61
N VAL A 60 -7.59 29.02 14.92
CA VAL A 60 -7.56 27.89 13.97
C VAL A 60 -8.88 27.74 13.22
N THR A 61 -10.03 27.89 13.90
CA THR A 61 -11.34 27.70 13.30
C THR A 61 -11.62 28.70 12.17
N VAL A 62 -11.31 29.97 12.40
CA VAL A 62 -11.51 31.03 11.39
C VAL A 62 -10.51 30.85 10.24
N ALA A 63 -9.25 30.59 10.54
CA ALA A 63 -8.22 30.35 9.52
C ALA A 63 -8.59 29.14 8.63
N GLU A 64 -9.01 28.03 9.23
CA GLU A 64 -9.44 26.82 8.53
C GLU A 64 -10.65 27.09 7.61
N ALA A 65 -11.66 27.79 8.10
CA ALA A 65 -12.83 28.13 7.29
C ALA A 65 -12.49 29.01 6.09
N ALA A 66 -11.64 30.02 6.29
CA ALA A 66 -11.21 30.93 5.24
C ALA A 66 -10.34 30.23 4.19
N TYR A 67 -9.35 29.43 4.59
CA TYR A 67 -8.54 28.66 3.62
C TYR A 67 -9.38 27.61 2.89
N ARG A 68 -10.34 26.94 3.55
CA ARG A 68 -11.24 25.99 2.88
C ARG A 68 -12.12 26.65 1.83
N ALA A 69 -12.60 27.86 2.08
CA ALA A 69 -13.35 28.62 1.09
C ALA A 69 -12.51 28.86 -0.17
N LEU A 70 -11.26 29.32 -0.01
CA LEU A 70 -10.32 29.52 -1.12
C LEU A 70 -9.88 28.22 -1.78
N ALA A 71 -9.80 27.12 -1.03
CA ALA A 71 -9.45 25.80 -1.58
C ALA A 71 -10.51 25.22 -2.51
N GLY A 72 -11.71 25.79 -2.54
CA GLY A 72 -12.79 25.50 -3.49
C GLY A 72 -12.83 26.39 -4.72
N GLU A 73 -11.97 27.42 -4.85
CA GLU A 73 -11.96 28.37 -5.96
C GLU A 73 -11.69 27.69 -7.32
N ARG A 74 -12.24 28.31 -8.38
CA ARG A 74 -12.03 27.81 -9.76
C ARG A 74 -10.60 28.03 -10.25
N ASP A 75 -9.96 29.08 -9.80
CA ASP A 75 -8.56 29.38 -10.14
C ASP A 75 -7.64 28.33 -9.49
N ILE A 76 -6.87 27.63 -10.31
CA ILE A 76 -5.98 26.55 -9.87
C ILE A 76 -4.86 27.06 -8.96
N HIS A 77 -4.40 28.31 -9.17
CA HIS A 77 -3.32 28.91 -8.38
C HIS A 77 -3.82 29.32 -6.99
N ILE A 78 -4.98 29.97 -6.91
CA ILE A 78 -5.63 30.33 -5.64
C ILE A 78 -5.94 29.08 -4.84
N ARG A 79 -6.54 28.07 -5.49
CA ARG A 79 -6.88 26.80 -4.87
C ARG A 79 -5.65 26.06 -4.34
N ALA A 80 -4.58 26.02 -5.13
CA ALA A 80 -3.34 25.34 -4.72
C ALA A 80 -2.66 26.06 -3.56
N GLU A 81 -2.57 27.40 -3.59
CA GLU A 81 -2.00 28.20 -2.51
C GLU A 81 -2.80 28.06 -1.20
N ALA A 82 -4.14 28.10 -1.29
CA ALA A 82 -5.00 27.91 -0.13
C ALA A 82 -4.82 26.52 0.50
N ARG A 83 -4.82 25.46 -0.33
CA ARG A 83 -4.54 24.10 0.13
C ARG A 83 -3.16 23.97 0.74
N PHE A 84 -2.15 24.64 0.16
CA PHE A 84 -0.79 24.61 0.69
C PHE A 84 -0.72 25.25 2.08
N ARG A 85 -1.25 26.46 2.25
CA ARG A 85 -1.26 27.16 3.56
C ARG A 85 -2.06 26.38 4.61
N LEU A 86 -3.21 25.84 4.22
CA LEU A 86 -4.02 24.98 5.10
C LEU A 86 -3.27 23.70 5.50
N GLY A 87 -2.58 23.07 4.54
CA GLY A 87 -1.76 21.89 4.80
C GLY A 87 -0.62 22.16 5.77
N MET A 88 0.11 23.28 5.59
CA MET A 88 1.16 23.72 6.50
C MET A 88 0.62 24.02 7.91
N MET A 89 -0.57 24.63 8.00
CA MET A 89 -1.25 24.85 9.27
C MET A 89 -1.60 23.53 9.96
N TYR A 90 -2.18 22.56 9.24
CA TYR A 90 -2.50 21.25 9.81
C TYR A 90 -1.27 20.51 10.29
N GLU A 91 -0.18 20.56 9.54
CA GLU A 91 1.09 19.98 9.96
C GLU A 91 1.60 20.59 11.26
N SER A 92 1.55 21.93 11.39
CA SER A 92 1.97 22.60 12.63
C SER A 92 1.11 22.22 13.85
N LEU A 93 -0.13 21.76 13.61
CA LEU A 93 -1.05 21.26 14.62
C LEU A 93 -0.94 19.73 14.85
N GLY A 94 0.01 19.05 14.17
CA GLY A 94 0.15 17.58 14.24
C GLY A 94 -0.95 16.80 13.51
N ARG A 95 -1.76 17.48 12.66
CA ARG A 95 -2.80 16.89 11.82
C ARG A 95 -2.21 16.42 10.50
N ASP A 96 -1.20 15.56 10.57
CA ASP A 96 -0.40 15.13 9.41
C ASP A 96 -1.23 14.45 8.32
N ALA A 97 -2.26 13.66 8.68
CA ALA A 97 -3.13 13.00 7.71
C ALA A 97 -3.93 14.00 6.85
N ASP A 98 -4.48 15.04 7.50
CA ASP A 98 -5.20 16.11 6.79
C ASP A 98 -4.25 16.91 5.88
N ALA A 99 -3.04 17.20 6.36
CA ALA A 99 -2.01 17.87 5.57
C ALA A 99 -1.61 17.04 4.33
N ALA A 100 -1.41 15.72 4.51
CA ALA A 100 -1.08 14.81 3.40
C ALA A 100 -2.15 14.81 2.31
N MET A 101 -3.44 14.81 2.67
CA MET A 101 -4.54 14.86 1.71
C MET A 101 -4.53 16.16 0.90
N LEU A 102 -4.27 17.31 1.55
CA LEU A 102 -4.22 18.61 0.89
C LEU A 102 -3.01 18.71 -0.08
N PHE A 103 -1.82 18.33 0.38
CA PHE A 103 -0.63 18.33 -0.48
C PHE A 103 -0.80 17.36 -1.66
N ARG A 104 -1.39 16.19 -1.44
CA ARG A 104 -1.69 15.25 -2.50
C ARG A 104 -2.66 15.84 -3.52
N GLY A 105 -3.72 16.52 -3.06
CA GLY A 105 -4.68 17.20 -3.94
C GLY A 105 -4.03 18.26 -4.81
N ILE A 106 -3.00 18.99 -4.31
CA ILE A 106 -2.23 19.93 -5.13
C ILE A 106 -1.40 19.18 -6.18
N LEU A 107 -0.72 18.09 -5.80
CA LEU A 107 0.13 17.31 -6.69
C LEU A 107 -0.67 16.58 -7.78
N ASP A 108 -1.93 16.27 -7.54
CA ASP A 108 -2.83 15.69 -8.54
C ASP A 108 -3.15 16.70 -9.66
N GLU A 109 -3.33 17.97 -9.31
CA GLU A 109 -3.60 19.07 -10.25
C GLU A 109 -2.30 19.68 -10.83
N GLN A 110 -1.27 19.82 -10.00
CA GLN A 110 0.02 20.42 -10.33
C GLN A 110 1.20 19.49 -9.98
N PRO A 111 1.46 18.45 -10.78
CA PRO A 111 2.49 17.46 -10.45
C PRO A 111 3.93 18.00 -10.49
N GLY A 112 4.12 19.15 -11.13
CA GLY A 112 5.39 19.88 -11.14
C GLY A 112 5.66 20.68 -9.86
N ALA A 113 4.75 20.77 -8.90
CA ALA A 113 4.89 21.51 -7.65
C ALA A 113 5.91 20.84 -6.70
N GLN A 114 7.22 20.99 -7.00
CA GLN A 114 8.29 20.29 -6.27
C GLN A 114 8.32 20.64 -4.78
N ARG A 115 8.07 21.92 -4.42
CA ARG A 115 7.98 22.32 -3.01
C ARG A 115 6.89 21.56 -2.26
N VAL A 116 5.70 21.44 -2.86
CA VAL A 116 4.59 20.68 -2.28
C VAL A 116 4.96 19.19 -2.13
N ARG A 117 5.66 18.63 -3.12
CA ARG A 117 6.11 17.23 -3.07
C ARG A 117 7.11 16.97 -1.94
N LEU A 118 7.96 17.94 -1.63
CA LEU A 118 8.89 17.86 -0.51
C LEU A 118 8.17 17.91 0.84
N GLU A 119 7.19 18.83 0.99
CA GLU A 119 6.37 18.89 2.21
C GLU A 119 5.50 17.62 2.35
N PHE A 120 4.95 17.13 1.23
CA PHE A 120 4.24 15.86 1.21
C PHE A 120 5.12 14.69 1.69
N ALA A 121 6.37 14.61 1.22
CA ALA A 121 7.30 13.59 1.68
C ALA A 121 7.57 13.70 3.20
N ARG A 122 7.70 14.94 3.72
CA ARG A 122 7.91 15.21 5.16
C ARG A 122 6.71 14.74 5.99
N VAL A 123 5.51 15.04 5.53
CA VAL A 123 4.27 14.61 6.20
C VAL A 123 4.08 13.09 6.13
N LEU A 124 4.39 12.45 4.99
CA LEU A 124 4.40 10.99 4.88
C LEU A 124 5.36 10.34 5.88
N GLU A 125 6.55 10.94 6.08
CA GLU A 125 7.47 10.52 7.12
C GLU A 125 6.82 10.66 8.50
N ALA A 126 6.23 11.82 8.78
CA ALA A 126 5.52 12.05 10.03
C ALA A 126 4.41 11.01 10.26
N LEU A 127 3.74 10.53 9.25
CA LEU A 127 2.74 9.46 9.29
C LEU A 127 3.35 8.04 9.38
N GLY A 128 4.68 7.88 9.20
CA GLY A 128 5.37 6.59 9.21
C GLY A 128 5.33 5.84 7.88
N ASP A 129 4.83 6.45 6.80
CA ASP A 129 4.95 5.90 5.45
C ASP A 129 6.32 6.24 4.84
N GLU A 130 7.38 5.58 5.34
CA GLU A 130 8.73 5.75 4.82
C GLU A 130 8.86 5.36 3.33
N ALA A 131 8.08 4.38 2.88
CA ALA A 131 8.12 3.94 1.49
C ALA A 131 7.54 5.02 0.57
N GLY A 132 6.41 5.59 0.96
CA GLY A 132 5.80 6.74 0.29
C GLY A 132 6.68 7.97 0.31
N ALA A 133 7.25 8.32 1.48
CA ALA A 133 8.16 9.45 1.62
C ALA A 133 9.41 9.31 0.71
N ARG A 134 10.06 8.15 0.70
CA ARG A 134 11.19 7.87 -0.21
C ARG A 134 10.79 7.93 -1.68
N ARG A 135 9.60 7.45 -2.02
CA ARG A 135 9.07 7.55 -3.39
C ARG A 135 8.85 9.01 -3.77
N ALA A 136 8.16 9.79 -2.96
CA ALA A 136 7.92 11.22 -3.21
C ALA A 136 9.22 12.01 -3.36
N LEU A 137 10.25 11.71 -2.58
CA LEU A 137 11.58 12.33 -2.72
C LEU A 137 12.27 11.96 -4.04
N ARG A 138 12.24 10.67 -4.45
CA ARG A 138 12.79 10.27 -5.76
C ARG A 138 12.05 10.94 -6.92
N GLU A 139 10.73 11.06 -6.82
CA GLU A 139 9.89 11.74 -7.81
C GLU A 139 10.20 13.25 -7.88
N ALA A 140 10.42 13.89 -6.72
CA ALA A 140 10.86 15.28 -6.68
C ALA A 140 12.21 15.46 -7.38
N GLN A 141 13.16 14.57 -7.15
CA GLN A 141 14.46 14.58 -7.80
C GLN A 141 14.38 14.28 -9.31
N ALA A 142 13.51 13.35 -9.71
CA ALA A 142 13.27 13.05 -11.12
C ALA A 142 12.59 14.21 -11.88
N GLY A 143 11.80 15.04 -11.18
CA GLY A 143 11.15 16.22 -11.73
C GLY A 143 12.05 17.45 -11.88
N GLY A 144 13.33 17.36 -11.48
CA GLY A 144 14.33 18.44 -11.59
C GLY A 144 14.23 19.45 -10.45
N LEU A 145 15.11 19.32 -9.45
CA LEU A 145 15.24 20.29 -8.35
C LEU A 145 16.40 21.26 -8.61
N PRO A 146 16.30 22.50 -8.16
CA PRO A 146 17.45 23.39 -8.10
C PRO A 146 18.61 22.74 -7.31
N PRO A 147 19.89 22.97 -7.68
CA PRO A 147 21.03 22.26 -7.07
C PRO A 147 21.12 22.35 -5.55
N ASP A 148 20.75 23.51 -4.99
CA ASP A 148 20.76 23.72 -3.53
C ASP A 148 19.66 22.94 -2.82
N VAL A 149 18.46 22.91 -3.41
CA VAL A 149 17.34 22.12 -2.93
C VAL A 149 17.63 20.62 -3.08
N ALA A 150 18.26 20.22 -4.19
CA ALA A 150 18.67 18.83 -4.39
C ALA A 150 19.64 18.36 -3.30
N ARG A 151 20.65 19.18 -2.91
CA ARG A 151 21.56 18.88 -1.79
C ARG A 151 20.84 18.78 -0.44
N LEU A 152 19.84 19.63 -0.21
CA LEU A 152 19.01 19.56 0.99
C LEU A 152 18.18 18.28 1.01
N VAL A 153 17.55 17.92 -0.11
CA VAL A 153 16.77 16.68 -0.26
C VAL A 153 17.65 15.44 -0.12
N ASP A 154 18.89 15.45 -0.61
CA ASP A 154 19.84 14.37 -0.41
C ASP A 154 20.15 14.16 1.09
N ARG A 155 20.42 15.26 1.82
CA ARG A 155 20.64 15.20 3.28
C ARG A 155 19.39 14.73 4.00
N TYR A 156 18.23 15.25 3.62
CA TYR A 156 16.95 14.87 4.18
C TYR A 156 16.60 13.42 3.85
N SER A 157 16.78 12.96 2.60
CA SER A 157 16.63 11.55 2.20
C SER A 157 17.58 10.63 2.97
N ALA A 158 18.75 11.13 3.35
CA ALA A 158 19.68 10.41 4.22
C ALA A 158 19.21 10.39 5.68
N ALA A 159 18.56 11.46 6.17
CA ALA A 159 18.00 11.58 7.51
C ALA A 159 16.66 10.85 7.69
N LEU A 160 15.84 10.76 6.62
CA LEU A 160 14.55 10.06 6.56
C LEU A 160 14.59 8.56 6.87
N ARG A 161 15.79 8.04 6.99
CA ARG A 161 16.01 6.61 7.18
C ARG A 161 15.69 6.13 8.59
N SER A 162 14.84 6.79 9.34
CA SER A 162 14.21 6.25 10.54
C SER A 162 13.94 7.26 11.64
N ARG A 163 12.79 7.86 11.65
CA ARG A 163 12.38 8.63 12.84
C ARG A 163 11.06 8.16 13.44
N LYS A 164 10.23 7.39 12.74
CA LYS A 164 9.04 6.82 13.40
C LYS A 164 9.31 5.45 14.00
N PRO A 165 9.06 5.32 15.31
CA PRO A 165 9.22 4.05 15.99
C PRO A 165 8.13 3.03 15.62
N LEU A 166 7.01 3.46 15.06
CA LEU A 166 5.86 2.60 14.77
C LEU A 166 5.27 2.92 13.39
N GLY A 167 4.81 1.90 12.69
CA GLY A 167 4.03 2.05 11.46
C GLY A 167 3.11 0.86 11.23
N ALA A 168 1.99 1.10 10.56
CA ALA A 168 1.04 0.05 10.20
C ALA A 168 0.39 0.33 8.84
N SER A 169 0.03 -0.72 8.14
CA SER A 169 -0.75 -0.68 6.90
C SER A 169 -1.85 -1.74 6.94
N LEU A 170 -2.98 -1.44 6.32
CA LEU A 170 -4.12 -2.35 6.20
C LEU A 170 -4.74 -2.19 4.81
N GLU A 171 -5.01 -3.31 4.17
CA GLU A 171 -5.77 -3.43 2.93
C GLU A 171 -6.91 -4.43 3.16
N LEU A 172 -8.14 -4.05 2.84
CA LEU A 172 -9.32 -4.90 2.91
C LEU A 172 -10.01 -4.88 1.55
N ALA A 173 -10.37 -6.05 1.03
CA ALA A 173 -11.04 -6.15 -0.27
C ALA A 173 -12.03 -7.31 -0.33
N ILE A 174 -13.14 -7.10 -1.03
CA ILE A 174 -14.00 -8.17 -1.52
C ILE A 174 -13.36 -8.70 -2.81
N ALA A 175 -13.25 -10.01 -2.92
CA ALA A 175 -12.47 -10.66 -3.97
C ALA A 175 -13.26 -11.78 -4.68
N PRO A 176 -14.08 -11.47 -5.70
CA PRO A 176 -14.56 -12.47 -6.65
C PRO A 176 -13.40 -13.18 -7.33
N ASP A 177 -13.43 -14.51 -7.34
CA ASP A 177 -12.33 -15.36 -7.77
C ASP A 177 -12.84 -16.57 -8.54
N SER A 178 -12.34 -16.74 -9.73
CA SER A 178 -12.77 -17.84 -10.62
C SER A 178 -12.15 -19.19 -10.27
N ASN A 179 -11.18 -19.23 -9.33
CA ASN A 179 -10.48 -20.46 -8.94
C ASN A 179 -9.82 -20.26 -7.56
N ILE A 180 -10.63 -20.33 -6.50
CA ILE A 180 -10.20 -20.06 -5.13
C ILE A 180 -9.17 -21.07 -4.60
N ASN A 181 -9.23 -22.31 -5.09
CA ASN A 181 -8.33 -23.41 -4.70
C ASN A 181 -7.14 -23.60 -5.64
N ARG A 182 -6.99 -22.78 -6.71
CA ARG A 182 -5.93 -22.92 -7.72
C ARG A 182 -5.78 -24.33 -8.28
N SER A 183 -6.91 -24.98 -8.49
CA SER A 183 -6.97 -26.38 -8.94
C SER A 183 -7.29 -26.49 -10.43
N THR A 184 -7.09 -27.69 -10.94
CA THR A 184 -7.34 -28.06 -12.33
C THR A 184 -8.82 -28.01 -12.70
N ARG A 185 -9.09 -27.92 -14.01
CA ARG A 185 -10.42 -28.13 -14.58
C ARG A 185 -10.68 -29.61 -14.91
N SER A 186 -9.64 -30.45 -14.91
CA SER A 186 -9.79 -31.86 -15.19
C SER A 186 -10.73 -32.50 -14.17
N THR A 187 -11.56 -33.42 -14.62
CA THR A 187 -12.40 -34.26 -13.76
C THR A 187 -11.67 -35.51 -13.30
N THR A 188 -10.58 -35.87 -13.99
CA THR A 188 -9.78 -37.04 -13.72
C THR A 188 -8.31 -36.72 -13.57
N LEU A 189 -7.59 -37.57 -12.89
CA LEU A 189 -6.14 -37.52 -12.69
C LEU A 189 -5.53 -38.86 -13.08
N GLY A 190 -4.72 -38.86 -14.14
CA GLY A 190 -3.92 -40.04 -14.49
C GLY A 190 -2.78 -40.26 -13.49
N THR A 191 -2.68 -41.45 -12.95
CA THR A 191 -1.64 -41.83 -12.01
C THR A 191 -0.96 -43.13 -12.46
N VAL A 192 0.11 -43.54 -11.77
CA VAL A 192 0.83 -44.80 -12.04
C VAL A 192 -0.01 -46.07 -11.78
N ILE A 193 -1.08 -45.95 -11.02
CA ILE A 193 -1.98 -47.09 -10.65
C ILE A 193 -3.35 -46.97 -11.34
N GLY A 194 -3.53 -46.06 -12.27
CA GLY A 194 -4.76 -45.86 -13.03
C GLY A 194 -5.28 -44.44 -13.01
N GLU A 195 -6.45 -44.24 -13.58
CA GLU A 195 -7.13 -42.96 -13.64
C GLU A 195 -8.09 -42.81 -12.45
N PHE A 196 -7.99 -41.69 -11.74
CA PHE A 196 -8.84 -41.37 -10.59
C PHE A 196 -9.77 -40.20 -10.92
N THR A 197 -11.04 -40.33 -10.55
CA THR A 197 -11.98 -39.22 -10.57
C THR A 197 -11.65 -38.27 -9.41
N LEU A 198 -11.44 -36.99 -9.70
CA LEU A 198 -11.16 -35.97 -8.71
C LEU A 198 -12.42 -35.56 -7.95
N ASP A 199 -12.31 -35.47 -6.62
CA ASP A 199 -13.31 -34.86 -5.76
C ASP A 199 -13.62 -33.42 -6.17
N GLU A 200 -14.84 -32.96 -5.88
CA GLU A 200 -15.26 -31.60 -6.22
C GLU A 200 -14.35 -30.51 -5.64
N ASN A 201 -13.84 -30.72 -4.43
CA ASN A 201 -12.91 -29.77 -3.80
C ASN A 201 -11.50 -29.81 -4.41
N ALA A 202 -11.13 -30.89 -5.09
CA ALA A 202 -9.87 -31.03 -5.83
C ALA A 202 -9.94 -30.41 -7.23
N ARG A 203 -11.14 -30.07 -7.70
CA ARG A 203 -11.38 -29.41 -9.00
C ARG A 203 -11.53 -27.90 -8.80
N ARG A 204 -11.40 -27.16 -9.90
CA ARG A 204 -11.59 -25.71 -9.92
C ARG A 204 -12.91 -25.31 -9.26
N THR A 205 -12.82 -24.51 -8.21
CA THR A 205 -13.96 -23.94 -7.50
C THR A 205 -13.90 -22.40 -7.57
N SER A 206 -15.01 -21.75 -7.96
CA SER A 206 -15.13 -20.30 -7.94
C SER A 206 -15.81 -19.83 -6.64
N GLY A 207 -15.57 -18.59 -6.24
CA GLY A 207 -16.21 -18.02 -5.06
C GLY A 207 -15.95 -16.53 -4.91
N ILE A 208 -16.65 -15.93 -3.96
CA ILE A 208 -16.39 -14.56 -3.50
C ILE A 208 -15.76 -14.67 -2.13
N GLY A 209 -14.61 -14.03 -1.94
CA GLY A 209 -13.89 -14.01 -0.69
C GLY A 209 -13.73 -12.59 -0.13
N LEU A 210 -13.40 -12.53 1.16
CA LEU A 210 -12.86 -11.34 1.82
C LEU A 210 -11.35 -11.52 1.91
N SER A 211 -10.61 -10.56 1.36
CA SER A 211 -9.16 -10.50 1.47
C SER A 211 -8.75 -9.42 2.46
N ALA A 212 -7.91 -9.76 3.42
CA ALA A 212 -7.32 -8.84 4.37
C ALA A 212 -5.80 -8.99 4.37
N ARG A 213 -5.07 -7.88 4.26
CA ARG A 213 -3.62 -7.82 4.37
C ARG A 213 -3.24 -6.71 5.33
N GLY A 214 -2.43 -7.03 6.33
CA GLY A 214 -1.98 -6.08 7.32
C GLY A 214 -0.50 -6.26 7.63
N GLN A 215 0.17 -5.15 7.89
CA GLN A 215 1.54 -5.13 8.39
C GLN A 215 1.66 -4.06 9.47
N ALA A 216 2.42 -4.36 10.50
CA ALA A 216 2.82 -3.38 11.51
C ALA A 216 4.30 -3.59 11.83
N TYR A 217 4.98 -2.50 12.14
CA TYR A 217 6.37 -2.57 12.61
C TYR A 217 6.59 -1.65 13.80
N ALA A 218 7.57 -2.03 14.61
CA ALA A 218 8.12 -1.21 15.69
C ALA A 218 9.62 -1.15 15.53
N ARG A 219 10.18 0.06 15.62
CA ARG A 219 11.63 0.32 15.58
C ARG A 219 12.07 0.99 16.85
N HIS A 220 13.15 0.51 17.42
CA HIS A 220 13.81 1.10 18.57
C HIS A 220 15.27 1.39 18.24
N ASP A 221 15.67 2.66 18.27
CA ASP A 221 17.06 3.06 18.00
C ASP A 221 17.93 2.78 19.22
N ILE A 222 19.01 1.98 19.04
CA ILE A 222 19.97 1.58 20.08
C ILE A 222 21.20 2.49 20.04
N GLY A 223 21.26 3.46 19.14
CA GLY A 223 22.33 4.42 18.95
C GLY A 223 22.32 5.02 17.56
N HIS A 224 23.38 5.73 17.19
CA HIS A 224 23.39 6.50 15.94
C HIS A 224 23.28 5.66 14.65
N ARG A 225 23.67 4.38 14.68
CA ARG A 225 23.73 3.50 13.50
C ARG A 225 22.88 2.24 13.63
N TRP A 226 22.50 1.85 14.84
CA TRP A 226 21.80 0.61 15.10
C TRP A 226 20.38 0.84 15.56
N SER A 227 19.48 0.04 15.04
CA SER A 227 18.08 -0.02 15.48
C SER A 227 17.66 -1.48 15.64
N LEU A 228 16.74 -1.75 16.53
CA LEU A 228 16.02 -3.03 16.59
C LEU A 228 14.69 -2.85 15.87
N LEU A 229 14.41 -3.72 14.91
CA LEU A 229 13.18 -3.70 14.12
C LEU A 229 12.34 -4.93 14.46
N GLY A 230 11.12 -4.72 14.94
CA GLY A 230 10.10 -5.76 15.09
C GLY A 230 9.01 -5.60 14.02
N GLN A 231 8.52 -6.70 13.46
CA GLN A 231 7.51 -6.69 12.42
C GLN A 231 6.44 -7.75 12.70
N VAL A 232 5.20 -7.43 12.40
CA VAL A 232 4.06 -8.35 12.40
C VAL A 232 3.35 -8.23 11.06
N GLY A 233 3.08 -9.36 10.42
CA GLY A 233 2.37 -9.42 9.15
C GLY A 233 1.19 -10.37 9.24
N THR A 234 0.08 -10.03 8.60
CA THR A 234 -1.08 -10.91 8.45
C THR A 234 -1.60 -10.87 7.03
N ALA A 235 -2.05 -12.02 6.54
CA ALA A 235 -2.77 -12.16 5.29
C ALA A 235 -3.88 -13.19 5.46
N ALA A 236 -5.10 -12.84 5.06
CA ALA A 236 -6.24 -13.73 5.12
C ALA A 236 -7.05 -13.64 3.82
N ASP A 237 -7.34 -14.79 3.23
CA ASP A 237 -8.35 -14.97 2.19
C ASP A 237 -9.45 -15.86 2.77
N LEU A 238 -10.63 -15.27 3.01
CA LEU A 238 -11.76 -15.93 3.65
C LEU A 238 -12.89 -16.11 2.64
N TYR A 239 -13.40 -17.33 2.52
CA TYR A 239 -14.46 -17.70 1.59
C TYR A 239 -15.66 -18.26 2.34
N ARG A 240 -16.85 -18.20 1.71
CA ARG A 240 -18.05 -18.86 2.28
C ARG A 240 -17.80 -20.35 2.55
N HIS A 241 -17.11 -21.03 1.65
CA HIS A 241 -16.69 -22.42 1.83
C HIS A 241 -15.37 -22.43 2.64
N ARG A 242 -15.48 -22.63 3.94
CA ARG A 242 -14.38 -22.49 4.91
C ARG A 242 -13.18 -23.40 4.64
N ALA A 243 -13.37 -24.53 3.92
CA ALA A 243 -12.28 -25.44 3.54
C ALA A 243 -11.19 -24.77 2.70
N PHE A 244 -11.47 -23.61 2.06
CA PHE A 244 -10.52 -22.84 1.26
C PHE A 244 -10.00 -21.58 1.95
N ASN A 245 -10.36 -21.36 3.21
CA ASN A 245 -9.80 -20.24 3.98
C ASN A 245 -8.29 -20.41 4.14
N ASP A 246 -7.52 -19.38 3.81
CA ASP A 246 -6.06 -19.34 3.98
C ASP A 246 -5.70 -18.15 4.85
N VAL A 247 -5.24 -18.39 6.06
CA VAL A 247 -4.84 -17.35 7.01
C VAL A 247 -3.37 -17.53 7.35
N ARG A 248 -2.61 -16.43 7.32
CA ARG A 248 -1.19 -16.40 7.68
C ARG A 248 -0.94 -15.30 8.69
N LEU A 249 -0.14 -15.60 9.68
CA LEU A 249 0.39 -14.65 10.64
C LEU A 249 1.91 -14.81 10.66
N SER A 250 2.64 -13.72 10.69
CA SER A 250 4.10 -13.71 10.80
C SER A 250 4.56 -12.69 11.83
N ILE A 251 5.61 -13.03 12.54
CA ILE A 251 6.35 -12.11 13.41
C ILE A 251 7.83 -12.23 13.05
N ALA A 252 8.55 -11.12 13.08
CA ALA A 252 9.99 -11.10 12.89
C ALA A 252 10.61 -9.99 13.75
N VAL A 253 11.84 -10.20 14.17
CA VAL A 253 12.61 -9.21 14.92
C VAL A 253 14.09 -9.33 14.55
N GLY A 254 14.79 -8.21 14.48
CA GLY A 254 16.22 -8.22 14.23
C GLY A 254 16.84 -6.84 14.18
N PRO A 255 18.18 -6.78 14.25
CA PRO A 255 18.91 -5.54 14.15
C PRO A 255 18.94 -5.01 12.72
N GLU A 256 18.88 -3.70 12.63
CA GLU A 256 19.12 -2.92 11.41
C GLU A 256 20.35 -2.03 11.65
N VAL A 257 21.30 -2.02 10.71
CA VAL A 257 22.49 -1.15 10.75
C VAL A 257 22.52 -0.23 9.54
N ARG A 258 22.86 1.02 9.77
CA ARG A 258 23.08 2.05 8.73
C ARG A 258 24.56 2.21 8.49
N MET A 259 24.99 2.09 7.24
CA MET A 259 26.37 2.19 6.78
C MET A 259 26.47 3.25 5.67
N GLY A 260 26.63 4.52 6.06
CA GLY A 260 26.54 5.63 5.10
C GLY A 260 25.15 5.72 4.46
N SER A 261 25.09 5.52 3.14
CA SER A 261 23.84 5.47 2.37
C SER A 261 23.15 4.11 2.42
N ASP A 262 23.84 3.08 2.83
CA ASP A 262 23.36 1.71 2.82
C ASP A 262 22.65 1.33 4.10
N ARG A 263 21.77 0.33 4.01
CA ARG A 263 21.06 -0.22 5.14
C ARG A 263 21.04 -1.75 5.05
N LEU A 264 21.48 -2.39 6.11
CA LEU A 264 21.38 -3.83 6.28
C LEU A 264 20.49 -4.13 7.48
N ALA A 265 19.41 -4.87 7.24
CA ALA A 265 18.58 -5.43 8.29
C ALA A 265 18.70 -6.95 8.25
N THR A 266 18.92 -7.57 9.41
CA THR A 266 18.82 -9.01 9.59
C THR A 266 17.64 -9.30 10.49
N GLU A 267 17.01 -10.46 10.32
CA GLU A 267 15.82 -10.80 11.09
C GLU A 267 15.76 -12.29 11.37
N ILE A 268 15.19 -12.63 12.50
CA ILE A 268 14.68 -13.96 12.81
C ILE A 268 13.17 -13.85 13.00
N GLY A 269 12.44 -14.83 12.49
CA GLY A 269 10.98 -14.78 12.53
C GLY A 269 10.32 -16.14 12.54
N MET A 270 9.03 -16.10 12.76
CA MET A 270 8.16 -17.25 12.72
C MET A 270 6.86 -16.89 11.99
N SER A 271 6.37 -17.81 11.17
CA SER A 271 5.07 -17.67 10.54
C SER A 271 4.23 -18.93 10.74
N TRP A 272 2.94 -18.72 10.87
CA TRP A 272 1.94 -19.77 10.99
C TRP A 272 0.95 -19.62 9.85
N ARG A 273 0.59 -20.74 9.26
CA ARG A 273 -0.46 -20.82 8.24
C ARG A 273 -1.55 -21.77 8.70
N TRP A 274 -2.78 -21.32 8.57
CA TRP A 274 -3.99 -22.14 8.71
C TRP A 274 -4.66 -22.23 7.34
N PHE A 275 -5.06 -23.43 6.98
CA PHE A 275 -5.77 -23.68 5.72
C PHE A 275 -6.99 -24.55 6.01
N GLY A 276 -8.17 -24.08 5.57
CA GLY A 276 -9.44 -24.75 5.86
C GLY A 276 -9.82 -24.76 7.35
N GLY A 277 -9.28 -23.82 8.14
CA GLY A 277 -9.49 -23.71 9.59
C GLY A 277 -8.45 -24.45 10.43
N ASP A 278 -7.71 -25.41 9.88
CA ASP A 278 -6.70 -26.17 10.60
C ASP A 278 -5.31 -25.62 10.37
N ARG A 279 -4.42 -25.84 11.35
CA ARG A 279 -3.00 -25.53 11.22
C ARG A 279 -2.39 -26.32 10.06
N TYR A 280 -1.82 -25.60 9.09
CA TYR A 280 -1.20 -26.19 7.91
C TYR A 280 0.31 -26.31 8.08
N SER A 281 0.99 -25.20 8.43
CA SER A 281 2.43 -25.20 8.63
C SER A 281 2.88 -24.14 9.62
N THR A 282 4.07 -24.37 10.18
CA THR A 282 4.87 -23.40 10.93
C THR A 282 6.21 -23.28 10.25
N THR A 283 6.66 -22.06 10.02
CA THR A 283 7.94 -21.78 9.39
C THR A 283 8.75 -20.86 10.28
N ARG A 284 9.98 -21.24 10.61
CA ARG A 284 10.97 -20.40 11.29
C ARG A 284 11.92 -19.88 10.22
N THR A 285 12.23 -18.59 10.26
CA THR A 285 13.01 -17.93 9.20
C THR A 285 14.13 -17.12 9.80
N ALA A 286 15.29 -17.16 9.18
CA ALA A 286 16.36 -16.17 9.34
C ALA A 286 16.55 -15.48 8.01
N GLY A 287 16.60 -14.15 8.00
CA GLY A 287 16.63 -13.36 6.79
C GLY A 287 17.55 -12.16 6.87
N LEU A 288 17.88 -11.62 5.72
CA LEU A 288 18.59 -10.37 5.56
C LEU A 288 17.94 -9.54 4.44
N ASN A 289 17.94 -8.21 4.64
CA ASN A 289 17.53 -7.22 3.68
C ASN A 289 18.64 -6.18 3.55
N PHE A 290 19.28 -6.10 2.40
CA PHE A 290 20.27 -5.09 2.08
C PHE A 290 19.70 -4.09 1.08
N PHE A 291 19.88 -2.82 1.36
CA PHE A 291 19.37 -1.72 0.59
C PHE A 291 20.48 -0.77 0.21
N HIS A 292 20.67 -0.52 -1.08
CA HIS A 292 21.72 0.30 -1.64
C HIS A 292 21.18 1.32 -2.64
N PRO A 293 21.19 2.64 -2.34
CA PRO A 293 20.85 3.68 -3.30
C PRO A 293 21.98 3.79 -4.34
N LEU A 294 21.67 3.57 -5.60
CA LEU A 294 22.63 3.74 -6.72
C LEU A 294 22.83 5.21 -7.05
N ASN A 295 21.76 5.96 -7.07
CA ASN A 295 21.73 7.40 -7.31
C ASN A 295 20.43 8.01 -6.76
N ARG A 296 20.17 9.29 -7.07
CA ARG A 296 18.99 10.03 -6.59
C ARG A 296 17.64 9.43 -7.02
N GLN A 297 17.63 8.68 -8.14
CA GLN A 297 16.39 8.15 -8.74
C GLN A 297 16.29 6.64 -8.66
N ALA A 298 17.37 5.94 -8.37
CA ALA A 298 17.45 4.49 -8.46
C ALA A 298 18.08 3.85 -7.21
N GLN A 299 17.62 2.64 -6.90
CA GLN A 299 18.09 1.85 -5.77
C GLN A 299 18.08 0.37 -6.07
N LEU A 300 18.93 -0.37 -5.37
CA LEU A 300 18.94 -1.83 -5.33
C LEU A 300 18.46 -2.32 -3.96
N ARG A 301 17.74 -3.42 -3.98
CA ARG A 301 17.39 -4.18 -2.78
C ARG A 301 17.74 -5.63 -3.00
N LEU A 302 18.57 -6.18 -2.11
CA LEU A 302 18.86 -7.60 -2.03
C LEU A 302 18.16 -8.17 -0.80
N THR A 303 17.42 -9.26 -0.97
CA THR A 303 16.87 -10.03 0.14
C THR A 303 17.34 -11.46 0.04
N ALA A 304 17.64 -12.10 1.18
CA ALA A 304 17.90 -13.52 1.26
C ALA A 304 17.32 -14.08 2.56
N SER A 305 16.84 -15.31 2.53
CA SER A 305 16.36 -15.98 3.73
C SER A 305 16.58 -17.47 3.69
N ALA A 306 16.77 -18.05 4.88
CA ALA A 306 16.75 -19.48 5.13
C ALA A 306 15.60 -19.79 6.12
N SER A 307 14.90 -20.89 5.90
CA SER A 307 13.73 -21.25 6.71
C SER A 307 13.73 -22.75 7.03
N ALA A 308 13.17 -23.07 8.19
CA ALA A 308 12.80 -24.43 8.59
C ALA A 308 11.27 -24.53 8.56
N ILE A 309 10.76 -25.54 7.85
CA ILE A 309 9.34 -25.74 7.56
C ILE A 309 8.86 -27.00 8.27
N ASP A 310 7.86 -26.84 9.13
CA ASP A 310 7.14 -27.93 9.78
C ASP A 310 5.70 -27.96 9.24
N ASN A 311 5.33 -29.01 8.51
CA ASN A 311 3.99 -29.19 7.96
C ASN A 311 3.14 -30.06 8.89
N ALA A 312 2.01 -29.54 9.34
CA ALA A 312 1.16 -30.23 10.30
C ALA A 312 0.34 -31.40 9.69
N ARG A 313 0.13 -31.37 8.35
CA ARG A 313 -0.69 -32.36 7.65
C ARG A 313 0.13 -33.45 6.94
N ILE A 314 1.24 -33.06 6.33
CA ILE A 314 2.06 -33.92 5.48
C ILE A 314 3.52 -33.80 5.89
N ARG A 315 4.00 -34.71 6.75
CA ARG A 315 5.39 -34.70 7.22
C ARG A 315 6.45 -34.85 6.13
N LEU A 316 6.09 -35.39 4.98
CA LEU A 316 6.96 -35.45 3.80
C LEU A 316 7.32 -34.07 3.24
N GLN A 317 6.54 -33.05 3.63
CA GLN A 317 6.80 -31.63 3.29
C GLN A 317 7.55 -30.86 4.40
N ASP A 318 8.03 -31.53 5.46
CA ASP A 318 8.94 -30.92 6.42
C ASP A 318 10.33 -30.77 5.77
N GLY A 319 11.03 -29.70 6.13
CA GLY A 319 12.39 -29.49 5.62
C GLY A 319 12.87 -28.06 5.70
N GLN A 320 13.65 -27.66 4.73
CA GLN A 320 14.30 -26.34 4.67
C GLN A 320 13.93 -25.62 3.38
N GLY A 321 13.84 -24.29 3.47
CA GLY A 321 13.63 -23.41 2.33
C GLY A 321 14.68 -22.30 2.29
N TYR A 322 15.08 -21.92 1.09
CA TYR A 322 16.01 -20.83 0.84
C TYR A 322 15.42 -19.94 -0.23
N THR A 323 15.50 -18.62 -0.03
CA THR A 323 15.08 -17.65 -1.03
C THR A 323 16.13 -16.55 -1.17
N ALA A 324 16.31 -16.06 -2.40
CA ALA A 324 17.11 -14.88 -2.66
C ALA A 324 16.42 -14.03 -3.73
N SER A 325 16.44 -12.71 -3.60
CA SER A 325 15.93 -11.81 -4.64
C SER A 325 16.77 -10.55 -4.75
N LEU A 326 16.90 -10.05 -5.97
CA LEU A 326 17.48 -8.75 -6.29
C LEU A 326 16.43 -7.91 -7.00
N THR A 327 16.16 -6.73 -6.46
CA THR A 327 15.19 -5.77 -7.03
C THR A 327 15.90 -4.46 -7.35
N TYR A 328 15.77 -4.02 -8.61
CA TYR A 328 16.14 -2.69 -9.05
C TYR A 328 14.88 -1.83 -9.15
N GLU A 329 14.88 -0.69 -8.49
CA GLU A 329 13.77 0.29 -8.50
C GLU A 329 14.26 1.62 -9.06
N ARG A 330 13.47 2.25 -9.94
CA ARG A 330 13.78 3.56 -10.53
C ARG A 330 12.53 4.43 -10.68
N ALA A 331 12.61 5.69 -10.22
CA ALA A 331 11.68 6.73 -10.60
C ALA A 331 11.99 7.19 -12.04
N LEU A 332 11.02 7.07 -12.94
CA LEU A 332 11.14 7.48 -14.34
C LEU A 332 10.80 8.95 -14.51
N SER A 333 9.88 9.44 -13.71
CA SER A 333 9.43 10.83 -13.67
C SER A 333 8.87 11.17 -12.29
N ASN A 334 8.36 12.39 -12.14
CA ASN A 334 7.64 12.82 -10.95
C ASN A 334 6.26 12.15 -10.75
N ARG A 335 5.85 11.26 -11.68
CA ARG A 335 4.55 10.55 -11.66
C ARG A 335 4.66 9.06 -11.90
N ALA A 336 5.80 8.54 -12.29
CA ALA A 336 5.93 7.16 -12.72
C ALA A 336 7.23 6.54 -12.23
N GLY A 337 7.18 5.26 -11.95
CA GLY A 337 8.34 4.47 -11.59
C GLY A 337 8.20 3.03 -12.05
N LEU A 338 9.34 2.35 -12.07
CA LEU A 338 9.50 0.98 -12.49
C LEU A 338 10.33 0.21 -11.47
N ALA A 339 9.96 -1.05 -11.23
CA ALA A 339 10.78 -2.00 -10.49
C ALA A 339 10.95 -3.28 -11.32
N PHE A 340 12.15 -3.81 -11.32
CA PHE A 340 12.51 -5.09 -11.92
C PHE A 340 13.09 -5.98 -10.83
N SER A 341 12.56 -7.20 -10.68
CA SER A 341 13.00 -8.14 -9.65
C SER A 341 13.29 -9.51 -10.26
N ILE A 342 14.39 -10.11 -9.82
CA ILE A 342 14.73 -11.52 -10.07
C ILE A 342 14.75 -12.20 -8.71
N ALA A 343 14.13 -13.37 -8.62
CA ALA A 343 14.13 -14.18 -7.40
C ALA A 343 14.47 -15.63 -7.75
N ALA A 344 15.10 -16.31 -6.80
CA ALA A 344 15.33 -17.74 -6.83
C ALA A 344 14.87 -18.35 -5.50
N ASP A 345 14.32 -19.54 -5.55
CA ASP A 345 13.88 -20.28 -4.38
C ASP A 345 14.29 -21.75 -4.48
N ARG A 346 14.56 -22.33 -3.33
CA ARG A 346 14.88 -23.74 -3.14
C ARG A 346 14.14 -24.27 -1.92
N GLN A 347 13.46 -25.39 -2.07
CA GLN A 347 12.88 -26.17 -0.97
C GLN A 347 13.50 -27.56 -0.95
N ASN A 348 14.17 -27.90 0.15
CA ASN A 348 14.69 -29.23 0.43
C ASN A 348 13.81 -29.87 1.48
N LEU A 349 12.87 -30.70 1.06
CA LEU A 349 11.88 -31.34 1.91
C LEU A 349 12.25 -32.82 2.10
N ARG A 350 11.62 -33.50 3.07
CA ARG A 350 11.91 -34.90 3.36
C ARG A 350 11.74 -35.83 2.15
N ASP A 351 10.70 -35.57 1.35
CA ASP A 351 10.49 -36.31 0.10
C ASP A 351 10.97 -35.48 -1.08
N PRO A 352 11.88 -36.00 -1.92
CA PRO A 352 12.37 -35.29 -3.09
C PRO A 352 11.29 -34.91 -4.12
N GLY A 353 10.14 -35.62 -4.14
CA GLY A 353 9.02 -35.29 -5.00
C GLY A 353 8.30 -33.98 -4.59
N TYR A 354 8.45 -33.56 -3.33
CA TYR A 354 7.99 -32.26 -2.84
C TYR A 354 9.11 -31.22 -2.82
N SER A 355 10.37 -31.65 -2.88
CA SER A 355 11.51 -30.72 -2.97
C SER A 355 11.50 -30.00 -4.33
N THR A 356 11.74 -28.70 -4.33
CA THR A 356 11.63 -27.88 -5.56
C THR A 356 12.74 -26.84 -5.64
N SER A 357 13.15 -26.54 -6.87
CA SER A 357 13.91 -25.35 -7.23
C SER A 357 13.08 -24.48 -8.15
N GLY A 358 13.16 -23.16 -7.96
CA GLY A 358 12.40 -22.21 -8.73
C GLY A 358 13.11 -20.90 -8.97
N GLY A 359 12.59 -20.15 -9.92
CA GLY A 359 13.00 -18.79 -10.20
C GLY A 359 11.84 -17.97 -10.72
N GLN A 360 11.86 -16.66 -10.45
CA GLN A 360 10.83 -15.73 -10.89
C GLN A 360 11.44 -14.42 -11.35
N ILE A 361 10.89 -13.88 -12.43
CA ILE A 361 11.16 -12.51 -12.89
C ILE A 361 9.87 -11.73 -12.73
N THR A 362 9.97 -10.50 -12.21
CA THR A 362 8.82 -9.61 -12.02
C THR A 362 9.14 -8.21 -12.50
N VAL A 363 8.25 -7.62 -13.25
CA VAL A 363 8.25 -6.20 -13.61
C VAL A 363 7.03 -5.56 -12.96
N LEU A 364 7.23 -4.47 -12.24
CA LEU A 364 6.18 -3.65 -11.66
C LEU A 364 6.34 -2.22 -12.18
N GLY A 365 5.27 -1.65 -12.69
CA GLY A 365 5.20 -0.24 -13.05
C GLY A 365 4.08 0.44 -12.31
N TYR A 366 4.27 1.70 -11.98
CA TYR A 366 3.20 2.56 -11.48
C TYR A 366 3.22 3.91 -12.20
N SER A 367 2.05 4.52 -12.30
CA SER A 367 1.88 5.87 -12.85
C SER A 367 0.74 6.58 -12.15
N GLU A 368 0.93 7.86 -11.88
CA GLU A 368 -0.09 8.75 -11.33
C GLU A 368 -0.75 9.52 -12.46
N ILE A 369 -2.05 9.36 -12.60
CA ILE A 369 -2.87 10.02 -13.63
C ILE A 369 -4.01 10.75 -12.92
N GLY A 370 -3.91 12.09 -12.85
CA GLY A 370 -4.81 12.89 -12.02
C GLY A 370 -4.80 12.39 -10.58
N ALA A 371 -5.95 12.16 -10.01
CA ALA A 371 -6.12 11.65 -8.65
C ALA A 371 -6.15 10.12 -8.54
N ALA A 372 -5.73 9.40 -9.57
CA ALA A 372 -5.60 7.94 -9.54
C ALA A 372 -4.14 7.52 -9.59
N THR A 373 -3.78 6.46 -8.84
CA THR A 373 -2.52 5.73 -9.01
C THR A 373 -2.82 4.42 -9.73
N LEU A 374 -2.28 4.26 -10.92
CA LEU A 374 -2.32 2.99 -11.66
C LEU A 374 -1.08 2.17 -11.30
N ILE A 375 -1.28 0.87 -11.08
CA ILE A 375 -0.19 -0.07 -10.79
C ILE A 375 -0.39 -1.28 -11.67
N GLY A 376 0.67 -1.65 -12.41
CA GLY A 376 0.73 -2.85 -13.23
C GLY A 376 1.86 -3.76 -12.78
N THR A 377 1.62 -5.08 -12.77
CA THR A 377 2.65 -6.08 -12.48
C THR A 377 2.55 -7.22 -13.47
N ALA A 378 3.68 -7.65 -13.99
CA ALA A 378 3.79 -8.87 -14.79
C ALA A 378 4.91 -9.74 -14.21
N SER A 379 4.65 -11.04 -14.04
CA SER A 379 5.66 -11.97 -13.57
C SER A 379 5.59 -13.30 -14.30
N TYR A 380 6.76 -13.89 -14.49
CA TYR A 380 6.96 -15.23 -14.96
C TYR A 380 7.78 -16.00 -13.93
N GLY A 381 7.30 -17.18 -13.55
CA GLY A 381 7.99 -18.08 -12.62
C GLY A 381 8.13 -19.47 -13.23
N ARG A 382 9.26 -20.10 -12.97
CA ARG A 382 9.53 -21.50 -13.28
C ARG A 382 9.80 -22.25 -11.99
N LEU A 383 9.20 -23.43 -11.83
CA LEU A 383 9.42 -24.32 -10.69
C LEU A 383 9.62 -25.76 -11.21
N GLU A 384 10.58 -26.46 -10.65
CA GLU A 384 10.81 -27.87 -10.94
C GLU A 384 11.00 -28.67 -9.64
N ALA A 385 10.29 -29.79 -9.52
CA ALA A 385 10.51 -30.72 -8.43
C ALA A 385 11.79 -31.55 -8.69
N ASP A 386 12.46 -32.02 -7.63
CA ASP A 386 13.68 -32.84 -7.76
C ASP A 386 13.36 -34.23 -8.30
N ALA A 387 12.26 -34.82 -7.84
CA ALA A 387 11.82 -36.15 -8.21
C ALA A 387 10.31 -36.16 -8.54
N ARG A 388 9.88 -37.27 -9.07
CA ARG A 388 8.49 -37.58 -9.29
C ARG A 388 7.83 -37.98 -7.95
N GLN A 389 6.70 -37.38 -7.61
CA GLN A 389 5.89 -37.84 -6.50
C GLN A 389 5.31 -39.23 -6.80
N PHE A 390 5.13 -40.04 -5.78
CA PHE A 390 4.78 -41.44 -5.90
C PHE A 390 3.61 -41.74 -6.87
N LEU A 391 2.53 -40.95 -6.80
CA LEU A 391 1.32 -41.20 -7.62
C LEU A 391 1.41 -40.63 -9.04
N PHE A 392 2.25 -39.63 -9.31
CA PHE A 392 2.22 -38.96 -10.59
C PHE A 392 3.07 -39.64 -11.65
N LEU A 393 2.64 -39.59 -12.89
CA LEU A 393 3.35 -40.18 -14.04
C LEU A 393 4.63 -39.41 -14.38
N ARG A 394 4.69 -38.13 -14.08
CA ARG A 394 5.79 -37.22 -14.44
C ARG A 394 6.29 -36.44 -13.24
N ARG A 395 7.55 -36.01 -13.30
CA ARG A 395 8.10 -34.99 -12.42
C ARG A 395 7.39 -33.66 -12.62
N ARG A 396 7.02 -33.00 -11.53
CA ARG A 396 6.34 -31.72 -11.57
C ARG A 396 7.29 -30.64 -12.10
N ALA A 397 6.85 -29.94 -13.15
CA ALA A 397 7.48 -28.74 -13.66
C ALA A 397 6.39 -27.75 -14.04
N ASP A 398 6.43 -26.57 -13.41
CA ASP A 398 5.42 -25.54 -13.57
C ASP A 398 6.01 -24.31 -14.27
N SER A 399 5.19 -23.65 -15.09
CA SER A 399 5.44 -22.31 -15.62
C SER A 399 4.27 -21.42 -15.27
N LEU A 400 4.47 -20.49 -14.33
CA LEU A 400 3.47 -19.59 -13.81
C LEU A 400 3.59 -18.21 -14.46
N TYR A 401 2.54 -17.80 -15.15
CA TYR A 401 2.36 -16.45 -15.66
C TYR A 401 1.35 -15.72 -14.78
N ARG A 402 1.69 -14.55 -14.30
CA ARG A 402 0.78 -13.70 -13.53
C ARG A 402 0.87 -12.27 -14.03
N VAL A 403 -0.30 -11.69 -14.30
CA VAL A 403 -0.44 -10.28 -14.66
C VAL A 403 -1.46 -9.66 -13.71
N SER A 404 -1.18 -8.47 -13.22
CA SER A 404 -2.15 -7.70 -12.45
C SER A 404 -2.15 -6.24 -12.89
N ALA A 405 -3.33 -5.64 -12.87
CA ALA A 405 -3.52 -4.20 -13.04
C ALA A 405 -4.48 -3.70 -11.97
N GLY A 406 -4.17 -2.57 -11.40
CA GLY A 406 -5.00 -1.97 -10.34
C GLY A 406 -4.96 -0.45 -10.37
N ALA A 407 -5.97 0.15 -9.76
CA ALA A 407 -6.10 1.58 -9.58
C ALA A 407 -6.53 1.90 -8.14
N THR A 408 -5.89 2.92 -7.55
CA THR A 408 -6.30 3.52 -6.28
C THR A 408 -6.82 4.92 -6.55
N PHE A 409 -8.04 5.22 -6.09
CA PHE A 409 -8.74 6.48 -6.38
C PHE A 409 -8.62 7.44 -5.19
N ARG A 410 -7.63 8.31 -5.21
CA ARG A 410 -7.29 9.20 -4.09
C ARG A 410 -8.28 10.34 -3.84
N GLN A 411 -9.10 10.71 -4.84
CA GLN A 411 -10.17 11.72 -4.67
C GLN A 411 -11.36 11.21 -3.84
N LEU A 412 -11.53 9.90 -3.75
CA LEU A 412 -12.67 9.27 -3.07
C LEU A 412 -12.31 8.78 -1.67
N THR A 413 -11.40 9.48 -0.98
CA THR A 413 -10.95 9.08 0.35
C THR A 413 -12.06 9.20 1.39
N ILE A 414 -12.13 8.19 2.26
CA ILE A 414 -12.94 8.22 3.48
C ILE A 414 -11.95 8.12 4.66
N GLY A 415 -11.74 9.24 5.35
CA GLY A 415 -10.64 9.34 6.30
C GLY A 415 -9.29 9.19 5.59
N GLU A 416 -8.45 8.27 6.06
CA GLU A 416 -7.13 7.97 5.50
C GLU A 416 -7.16 6.89 4.40
N PHE A 417 -8.34 6.39 4.02
CA PHE A 417 -8.46 5.25 3.10
C PHE A 417 -9.02 5.69 1.74
N ALA A 418 -8.42 5.14 0.68
CA ALA A 418 -8.86 5.31 -0.70
C ALA A 418 -9.41 3.99 -1.26
N PRO A 419 -10.42 4.04 -2.13
CA PRO A 419 -10.88 2.88 -2.86
C PRO A 419 -9.79 2.32 -3.77
N LEU A 420 -9.71 0.99 -3.83
CA LEU A 420 -8.81 0.21 -4.66
C LEU A 420 -9.61 -0.77 -5.51
N VAL A 421 -9.29 -0.84 -6.79
CA VAL A 421 -9.71 -1.93 -7.67
C VAL A 421 -8.48 -2.58 -8.27
N ARG A 422 -8.42 -3.92 -8.24
CA ARG A 422 -7.30 -4.69 -8.81
C ARG A 422 -7.83 -5.93 -9.50
N VAL A 423 -7.33 -6.20 -10.70
CA VAL A 423 -7.58 -7.43 -11.46
C VAL A 423 -6.28 -8.23 -11.52
N ILE A 424 -6.37 -9.53 -11.26
CA ILE A 424 -5.23 -10.44 -11.25
C ILE A 424 -5.60 -11.64 -12.14
N ALA A 425 -4.79 -11.89 -13.17
CA ALA A 425 -4.88 -13.06 -14.03
C ALA A 425 -3.66 -13.96 -13.80
N GLU A 426 -3.92 -15.25 -13.57
CA GLU A 426 -2.87 -16.26 -13.37
C GLU A 426 -3.09 -17.42 -14.35
N ARG A 427 -2.00 -17.93 -14.93
CA ARG A 427 -1.96 -19.18 -15.69
C ARG A 427 -0.76 -19.99 -15.23
N ASN A 428 -1.01 -21.16 -14.64
CA ASN A 428 0.02 -22.14 -14.35
C ASN A 428 -0.07 -23.28 -15.35
N HIS A 429 1.00 -23.48 -16.12
CA HIS A 429 1.17 -24.66 -16.93
C HIS A 429 2.00 -25.67 -16.17
N SER A 430 1.47 -26.88 -15.95
CA SER A 430 2.14 -27.91 -15.20
C SER A 430 2.21 -29.21 -15.97
N THR A 431 3.30 -29.96 -15.79
CA THR A 431 3.43 -31.34 -16.27
C THR A 431 2.53 -32.34 -15.52
N VAL A 432 2.01 -31.94 -14.36
CA VAL A 432 1.06 -32.69 -13.54
C VAL A 432 -0.28 -31.97 -13.59
N ALA A 433 -1.31 -32.63 -14.14
CA ALA A 433 -2.62 -32.04 -14.39
C ALA A 433 -3.25 -31.38 -13.16
N LEU A 434 -3.00 -31.90 -11.96
CA LEU A 434 -3.53 -31.35 -10.71
C LEU A 434 -3.10 -29.90 -10.46
N PHE A 435 -1.92 -29.52 -10.91
CA PHE A 435 -1.34 -28.16 -10.75
C PHE A 435 -1.51 -27.26 -11.98
N ASP A 436 -2.14 -27.79 -13.06
CA ASP A 436 -2.43 -26.96 -14.25
C ASP A 436 -3.73 -26.19 -14.03
N TYR A 437 -3.66 -24.83 -13.96
CA TYR A 437 -4.82 -24.02 -13.68
C TYR A 437 -4.79 -22.65 -14.38
N ARG A 438 -6.01 -22.06 -14.48
CA ARG A 438 -6.25 -20.65 -14.80
C ARG A 438 -7.06 -20.01 -13.68
N ARG A 439 -6.77 -18.75 -13.41
CA ARG A 439 -7.46 -17.98 -12.39
C ARG A 439 -7.60 -16.53 -12.84
N LEU A 440 -8.78 -15.97 -12.61
CA LEU A 440 -9.07 -14.56 -12.69
C LEU A 440 -9.66 -14.13 -11.36
N ARG A 441 -9.03 -13.15 -10.72
CA ARG A 441 -9.47 -12.58 -9.44
C ARG A 441 -9.62 -11.08 -9.60
N VAL A 442 -10.71 -10.53 -9.08
CA VAL A 442 -10.94 -9.09 -8.97
C VAL A 442 -10.95 -8.75 -7.49
N GLU A 443 -10.26 -7.72 -7.09
CA GLU A 443 -10.24 -7.19 -5.71
C GLU A 443 -10.83 -5.78 -5.76
N MET A 444 -11.86 -5.55 -4.95
CA MET A 444 -12.50 -4.25 -4.74
C MET A 444 -12.45 -3.96 -3.25
N GLY A 445 -11.73 -2.92 -2.87
CA GLY A 445 -11.47 -2.69 -1.46
C GLY A 445 -11.01 -1.29 -1.15
N ILE A 446 -10.40 -1.16 0.01
CA ILE A 446 -9.83 0.08 0.52
C ILE A 446 -8.38 -0.15 0.94
N VAL A 447 -7.56 0.85 0.72
CA VAL A 447 -6.16 0.90 1.11
C VAL A 447 -5.85 2.28 1.68
N ARG A 448 -4.81 2.38 2.51
CA ARG A 448 -4.36 3.68 3.01
C ARG A 448 -3.99 4.60 1.83
N ALA A 449 -4.47 5.86 1.87
CA ALA A 449 -4.52 6.75 0.69
C ALA A 449 -3.18 7.44 0.35
N PHE A 450 -2.19 7.43 1.22
CA PHE A 450 -0.93 8.17 1.11
C PHE A 450 0.30 7.31 1.44
#